data_41139b3d3a850086e6e12c5e68cdce4b
#
_entry.id   41139b3d3a850086e6e12c5e68cdce4b
#
_cell.length_a   1.000
_cell.length_b   1.000
_cell.length_c   1.000
_cell.angle_alpha   90.00
_cell.angle_beta   90.00
_cell.angle_gamma   90.00
#
_symmetry.space_group_name_H-M   'P 1'
#
loop_
_entity.id
_entity.type
_entity.pdbx_description
1 polymer ?
#
loop_
_entity_poly.entity_id
_entity_poly.type
_entity_poly.pdbx_seq_one_letter_code
_entity_poly.pdbx_strand_id
1 'polypeptide(L)'
;MKVYIAGKITGNPDYYEQFAEAEKLLTEQGHAVINPVKSDGFTYREYINMGLCQLMHCDAIYLLKGWKDSPGARLERAYAETVGLCICDEEDEQGE
;
A
#
# COMPACT_ATOMS: atom_id res chain seq x y z
N MET A 1 -2.68 14.71 0.16
CA MET A 1 -2.09 13.94 -0.95
C MET A 1 -2.96 12.75 -1.29
N LYS A 2 -2.75 12.20 -2.47
CA LYS A 2 -3.35 10.91 -2.83
C LYS A 2 -2.36 9.81 -2.44
N VAL A 3 -2.79 8.92 -1.56
CA VAL A 3 -1.91 7.92 -0.93
C VAL A 3 -2.39 6.51 -1.26
N TYR A 4 -1.47 5.67 -1.72
CA TYR A 4 -1.73 4.26 -1.98
C TYR A 4 -1.15 3.42 -0.85
N ILE A 5 -1.95 2.50 -0.30
CA ILE A 5 -1.50 1.62 0.78
C ILE A 5 -0.93 0.33 0.19
N ALA A 6 0.29 -0.03 0.55
CA ALA A 6 0.94 -1.26 0.13
C ALA A 6 1.35 -2.09 1.33
N GLY A 7 1.18 -3.40 1.24
CA GLY A 7 1.54 -4.30 2.34
C GLY A 7 1.35 -5.75 1.97
N LYS A 8 1.68 -6.62 2.92
CA LYS A 8 1.58 -8.05 2.72
C LYS A 8 0.13 -8.51 2.89
N ILE A 9 -0.39 -9.21 1.90
CA ILE A 9 -1.73 -9.79 1.93
C ILE A 9 -1.66 -11.30 2.05
N THR A 10 -0.99 -11.97 1.11
CA THR A 10 -0.86 -13.42 1.11
C THR A 10 -0.07 -13.88 2.34
N GLY A 11 -0.66 -14.79 3.12
CA GLY A 11 -0.02 -15.30 4.33
C GLY A 11 -0.09 -14.37 5.53
N ASN A 12 -0.84 -13.29 5.43
CA ASN A 12 -1.06 -12.36 6.54
C ASN A 12 -2.54 -12.43 6.96
N PRO A 13 -2.88 -13.13 8.06
CA PRO A 13 -4.28 -13.30 8.44
C PRO A 13 -4.96 -12.00 8.88
N ASP A 14 -4.19 -10.99 9.25
CA ASP A 14 -4.71 -9.71 9.73
C ASP A 14 -4.69 -8.62 8.64
N TYR A 15 -4.48 -8.99 7.38
CA TYR A 15 -4.28 -7.99 6.33
C TYR A 15 -5.46 -7.03 6.18
N TYR A 16 -6.67 -7.53 6.27
CA TYR A 16 -7.86 -6.71 6.07
C TYR A 16 -7.93 -5.58 7.09
N GLU A 17 -7.75 -5.95 8.37
CA GLU A 17 -7.78 -4.97 9.45
C GLU A 17 -6.61 -4.00 9.39
N GLN A 18 -5.43 -4.50 9.06
CA GLN A 18 -4.22 -3.69 8.96
C GLN A 18 -4.39 -2.59 7.89
N PHE A 19 -4.90 -2.96 6.73
CA PHE A 19 -5.17 -2.01 5.65
C PHE A 19 -6.29 -1.03 6.04
N ALA A 20 -7.33 -1.53 6.69
CA ALA A 20 -8.45 -0.68 7.10
C ALA A 20 -8.03 0.36 8.14
N GLU A 21 -7.18 -0.01 9.09
CA GLU A 21 -6.69 0.93 10.10
C GLU A 21 -5.81 2.00 9.48
N ALA A 22 -4.96 1.62 8.52
CA ALA A 22 -4.14 2.59 7.81
C ALA A 22 -4.99 3.55 6.98
N GLU A 23 -6.02 3.04 6.32
CA GLU A 23 -6.95 3.87 5.55
C GLU A 23 -7.62 4.91 6.46
N LYS A 24 -8.08 4.47 7.63
CA LYS A 24 -8.73 5.36 8.59
C LYS A 24 -7.78 6.46 9.05
N LEU A 25 -6.56 6.09 9.43
CA LEU A 25 -5.55 7.02 9.91
C LEU A 25 -5.24 8.08 8.84
N LEU A 26 -4.96 7.65 7.63
CA LEU A 26 -4.59 8.55 6.54
C LEU A 26 -5.75 9.44 6.13
N THR A 27 -6.96 8.90 6.13
CA THR A 27 -8.17 9.69 5.83
C THR A 27 -8.39 10.77 6.88
N GLU A 28 -8.18 10.45 8.15
CA GLU A 28 -8.30 11.42 9.24
C GLU A 28 -7.25 12.53 9.14
N GLN A 29 -6.11 12.23 8.50
CA GLN A 29 -5.07 13.23 8.25
C GLN A 29 -5.35 14.09 7.02
N GLY A 30 -6.47 13.85 6.34
CA GLY A 30 -6.89 14.68 5.22
C GLY A 30 -6.45 14.18 3.86
N HIS A 31 -5.94 12.96 3.75
CA HIS A 31 -5.51 12.39 2.47
C HIS A 31 -6.65 11.69 1.74
N ALA A 32 -6.57 11.66 0.41
CA ALA A 32 -7.36 10.75 -0.40
C ALA A 32 -6.62 9.41 -0.44
N VAL A 33 -7.28 8.31 -0.09
CA VAL A 33 -6.61 7.04 0.15
C VAL A 33 -7.12 5.95 -0.78
N ILE A 34 -6.21 5.19 -1.38
CA ILE A 34 -6.56 3.99 -2.12
C ILE A 34 -6.13 2.77 -1.30
N ASN A 35 -7.11 1.97 -0.90
CA ASN A 35 -6.92 0.70 -0.22
C ASN A 35 -7.21 -0.42 -1.22
N PRO A 36 -6.19 -1.19 -1.66
CA PRO A 36 -6.33 -2.13 -2.77
C PRO A 36 -7.04 -3.44 -2.41
N VAL A 37 -7.36 -3.70 -1.14
CA VAL A 37 -7.89 -5.01 -0.72
C VAL A 37 -9.40 -5.10 -0.77
N LYS A 38 -10.05 -4.39 -1.69
CA LYS A 38 -11.52 -4.35 -1.77
C LYS A 38 -12.11 -5.19 -2.89
N SER A 39 -11.31 -5.94 -3.64
CA SER A 39 -11.78 -6.74 -4.78
C SER A 39 -11.46 -8.21 -4.59
N ASP A 40 -12.38 -9.08 -5.06
CA ASP A 40 -12.22 -10.53 -5.03
C ASP A 40 -12.24 -11.08 -6.46
N GLY A 41 -11.74 -12.29 -6.62
CA GLY A 41 -11.93 -13.05 -7.85
C GLY A 41 -10.90 -12.83 -8.93
N PHE A 42 -9.79 -12.16 -8.61
CA PHE A 42 -8.73 -11.89 -9.58
C PHE A 42 -7.51 -12.75 -9.29
N THR A 43 -6.68 -13.00 -10.33
CA THR A 43 -5.41 -13.70 -10.16
C THR A 43 -4.38 -12.78 -9.50
N TYR A 44 -3.30 -13.37 -8.98
CA TYR A 44 -2.22 -12.60 -8.36
C TYR A 44 -1.65 -11.57 -9.34
N ARG A 45 -1.42 -11.98 -10.60
CA ARG A 45 -0.91 -11.06 -11.62
C ARG A 45 -1.86 -9.89 -11.86
N GLU A 46 -3.17 -10.17 -11.87
CA GLU A 46 -4.17 -9.12 -12.05
C GLU A 46 -4.16 -8.15 -10.87
N TYR A 47 -4.04 -8.65 -9.63
CA TYR A 47 -3.94 -7.77 -8.46
C TYR A 47 -2.71 -6.87 -8.54
N ILE A 48 -1.57 -7.42 -8.97
CA ILE A 48 -0.35 -6.61 -9.14
C ILE A 48 -0.57 -5.51 -10.16
N ASN A 49 -1.16 -5.85 -11.32
CA ASN A 49 -1.41 -4.86 -12.37
C ASN A 49 -2.37 -3.77 -11.91
N MET A 50 -3.44 -4.16 -11.23
CA MET A 50 -4.42 -3.21 -10.71
C MET A 50 -3.78 -2.28 -9.68
N GLY A 51 -2.97 -2.83 -8.79
CA GLY A 51 -2.28 -2.07 -7.77
C GLY A 51 -1.32 -1.05 -8.36
N LEU A 52 -0.52 -1.45 -9.34
CA LEU A 52 0.40 -0.53 -10.01
C LEU A 52 -0.38 0.58 -10.73
N CYS A 53 -1.48 0.23 -11.38
CA CYS A 53 -2.31 1.22 -12.06
C CYS A 53 -2.85 2.27 -11.08
N GLN A 54 -3.33 1.82 -9.93
CA GLN A 54 -3.83 2.73 -8.89
C GLN A 54 -2.71 3.59 -8.31
N LEU A 55 -1.55 2.98 -8.08
CA LEU A 55 -0.38 3.69 -7.55
C LEU A 55 0.08 4.80 -8.49
N MET A 56 -0.04 4.58 -9.79
CA MET A 56 0.34 5.58 -10.80
C MET A 56 -0.46 6.89 -10.67
N HIS A 57 -1.63 6.83 -10.04
CA HIS A 57 -2.46 8.01 -9.83
C HIS A 57 -2.23 8.67 -8.48
N CYS A 58 -1.30 8.17 -7.69
CA CYS A 58 -1.06 8.66 -6.34
C CYS A 58 0.21 9.50 -6.23
N ASP A 59 0.28 10.30 -5.17
CA ASP A 59 1.44 11.14 -4.87
C ASP A 59 2.39 10.45 -3.90
N ALA A 60 1.90 9.46 -3.17
CA ALA A 60 2.65 8.80 -2.10
C ALA A 60 2.25 7.33 -1.98
N ILE A 61 3.19 6.53 -1.48
CA ILE A 61 2.94 5.15 -1.09
C ILE A 61 3.14 5.04 0.43
N TYR A 62 2.21 4.37 1.10
CA TYR A 62 2.29 4.10 2.54
C TYR A 62 2.51 2.61 2.74
N LEU A 63 3.70 2.26 3.23
CA LEU A 63 4.14 0.87 3.38
C LEU A 63 3.81 0.36 4.77
N LEU A 64 2.96 -0.66 4.85
CA LEU A 64 2.56 -1.26 6.11
C LEU A 64 3.66 -2.16 6.67
N LYS A 65 3.67 -2.31 7.99
CA LYS A 65 4.59 -3.22 8.66
C LYS A 65 4.53 -4.61 8.01
N GLY A 66 5.69 -5.18 7.71
CA GLY A 66 5.79 -6.48 7.05
C GLY A 66 5.82 -6.43 5.53
N TRP A 67 5.82 -5.25 4.94
CA TRP A 67 5.78 -5.10 3.48
C TRP A 67 6.98 -5.78 2.78
N LYS A 68 8.11 -5.87 3.47
CA LYS A 68 9.34 -6.47 2.88
C LYS A 68 9.17 -7.94 2.55
N ASP A 69 8.22 -8.61 3.19
CA ASP A 69 7.93 -10.03 2.94
C ASP A 69 6.91 -10.22 1.80
N SER A 70 6.52 -9.15 1.14
CA SER A 70 5.55 -9.19 0.03
C SER A 70 6.24 -8.81 -1.27
N PRO A 71 6.36 -9.74 -2.22
CA PRO A 71 6.93 -9.41 -3.54
C PRO A 71 6.16 -8.29 -4.24
N GLY A 72 4.83 -8.28 -4.12
CA GLY A 72 4.00 -7.24 -4.71
C GLY A 72 4.26 -5.87 -4.11
N ALA A 73 4.34 -5.79 -2.78
CA ALA A 73 4.62 -4.53 -2.11
C ALA A 73 6.03 -4.03 -2.43
N ARG A 74 7.00 -4.93 -2.55
CA ARG A 74 8.36 -4.55 -2.94
C ARG A 74 8.39 -3.97 -4.35
N LEU A 75 7.64 -4.56 -5.28
CA LEU A 75 7.53 -4.06 -6.64
C LEU A 75 6.91 -2.66 -6.66
N GLU A 76 5.84 -2.46 -5.90
CA GLU A 76 5.16 -1.18 -5.81
C GLU A 76 6.07 -0.11 -5.22
N ARG A 77 6.82 -0.46 -4.19
CA ARG A 77 7.79 0.47 -3.61
C ARG A 77 8.88 0.85 -4.60
N ALA A 78 9.40 -0.13 -5.34
CA ALA A 78 10.42 0.12 -6.35
C ALA A 78 9.90 1.06 -7.44
N TYR A 79 8.67 0.87 -7.87
CA TYR A 79 8.02 1.77 -8.82
C TYR A 79 7.94 3.19 -8.25
N ALA A 80 7.45 3.31 -7.01
CA ALA A 80 7.30 4.61 -6.36
C ALA A 80 8.64 5.35 -6.26
N GLU A 81 9.69 4.64 -5.90
CA GLU A 81 11.03 5.21 -5.82
C GLU A 81 11.50 5.68 -7.20
N THR A 82 11.29 4.86 -8.22
CA THR A 82 11.75 5.15 -9.57
C THR A 82 11.11 6.41 -10.14
N VAL A 83 9.82 6.63 -9.89
CA VAL A 83 9.10 7.79 -10.44
C VAL A 83 9.05 8.97 -9.47
N GLY A 84 9.66 8.85 -8.30
CA GLY A 84 9.80 9.97 -7.38
C GLY A 84 8.60 10.27 -6.50
N LEU A 85 7.79 9.25 -6.18
CA LEU A 85 6.69 9.42 -5.23
C LEU A 85 7.23 9.55 -3.81
N CYS A 86 6.43 10.16 -2.95
CA CYS A 86 6.73 10.22 -1.52
C CYS A 86 6.58 8.81 -0.94
N ILE A 87 7.60 8.35 -0.21
CA ILE A 87 7.58 7.01 0.39
C ILE A 87 7.48 7.16 1.90
N CYS A 88 6.40 6.63 2.47
CA CYS A 88 6.16 6.62 3.91
C CYS A 88 6.16 5.18 4.38
N ASP A 89 7.01 4.85 5.35
CA ASP A 89 7.11 3.52 5.91
C ASP A 89 6.56 3.56 7.33
N GLU A 90 5.54 2.74 7.59
CA GLU A 90 4.90 2.69 8.90
C GLU A 90 5.89 2.38 10.01
N GLU A 91 6.83 1.47 9.75
CA GLU A 91 7.83 1.10 10.76
C GLU A 91 8.78 2.23 11.07
N ASP A 92 9.16 3.02 10.07
CA ASP A 92 10.05 4.16 10.29
C ASP A 92 9.37 5.23 11.15
N GLU A 93 8.06 5.45 10.93
CA GLU A 93 7.30 6.41 11.72
C GLU A 93 7.16 5.96 13.17
N GLN A 94 7.07 4.65 13.39
CA GLN A 94 6.91 4.09 14.74
C GLN A 94 8.24 3.83 15.43
N GLY A 95 9.33 3.79 14.68
CA GLY A 95 10.66 3.47 15.17
C GLY A 95 11.31 4.59 15.96
N GLU A 96 10.62 5.68 16.07
CA GLU A 96 11.08 6.83 16.82
C GLU A 96 10.54 6.81 18.24
#